data_34d76b2ebf2afe1e9bf2fa22ec50c693
#
_entry.id   34d76b2ebf2afe1e9bf2fa22ec50c693
#
_cell.length_a   1.000
_cell.length_b   1.000
_cell.length_c   1.000
_cell.angle_alpha   90.00
_cell.angle_beta   90.00
_cell.angle_gamma   90.00
#
_symmetry.space_group_name_H-M   'P 1'
#
loop_
_entity.id
_entity.type
_entity.pdbx_description
1 polymer ?
#
loop_
_entity_poly.entity_id
_entity_poly.type
_entity_poly.pdbx_seq_one_letter_code
_entity_poly.pdbx_strand_id
1 'polypeptide(L)'
;MGTPLRIGTLGAAAITPSALMEPAKENADVIVAAIAARDRIRAQQFADHHQIDSVYNHYDDVIADDSLDVIYNPLPISHHLEYTVKALRAGKHVLCEKSFALNAREAEEMHDVAQE
;
A
#
# COMPACT_ATOMS: atom_id res chain seq x y z
N MET A 1 17.60 -16.90 3.84
CA MET A 1 17.26 -16.38 2.53
C MET A 1 15.87 -16.77 2.16
N GLY A 2 14.91 -15.95 2.44
CA GLY A 2 13.55 -16.19 2.05
C GLY A 2 13.21 -15.43 0.78
N THR A 3 11.99 -15.64 0.30
CA THR A 3 11.42 -14.83 -0.75
C THR A 3 11.22 -13.41 -0.20
N PRO A 4 11.56 -12.35 -0.95
CA PRO A 4 11.30 -10.99 -0.50
C PRO A 4 9.82 -10.75 -0.24
N LEU A 5 9.52 -9.94 0.76
CA LEU A 5 8.16 -9.46 0.98
C LEU A 5 7.75 -8.57 -0.19
N ARG A 6 6.56 -8.81 -0.71
CA ARG A 6 6.04 -8.08 -1.87
C ARG A 6 5.03 -7.05 -1.40
N ILE A 7 5.30 -5.80 -1.75
CA ILE A 7 4.50 -4.66 -1.29
C ILE A 7 3.71 -4.08 -2.46
N GLY A 8 2.42 -3.83 -2.24
CA GLY A 8 1.59 -3.06 -3.16
C GLY A 8 1.33 -1.69 -2.58
N THR A 9 1.49 -0.63 -3.37
CA THR A 9 1.22 0.73 -2.92
C THR A 9 -0.09 1.25 -3.50
N LEU A 10 -0.86 1.91 -2.65
CA LEU A 10 -2.13 2.54 -3.02
C LEU A 10 -1.87 4.01 -3.32
N GLY A 11 -1.94 4.38 -4.59
CA GLY A 11 -1.71 5.74 -5.03
C GLY A 11 -0.25 6.08 -5.27
N ALA A 12 -0.03 7.14 -6.04
CA ALA A 12 1.31 7.67 -6.35
C ALA A 12 1.53 8.94 -5.54
N ALA A 13 1.60 8.78 -4.21
CA ALA A 13 1.72 9.90 -3.30
C ALA A 13 3.12 10.51 -3.32
N ALA A 14 3.20 11.82 -3.03
CA ALA A 14 4.47 12.53 -3.02
C ALA A 14 5.46 12.00 -1.97
N ILE A 15 4.94 11.45 -0.86
CA ILE A 15 5.78 10.91 0.21
C ILE A 15 6.36 9.54 -0.12
N THR A 16 5.73 8.79 -1.03
CA THR A 16 6.08 7.39 -1.29
C THR A 16 7.54 7.20 -1.72
N PRO A 17 8.13 8.03 -2.59
CA PRO A 17 9.53 7.84 -2.97
C PRO A 17 10.48 7.81 -1.77
N SER A 18 10.38 8.78 -0.86
CA SER A 18 11.29 8.84 0.29
C SER A 18 10.91 7.89 1.41
N ALA A 19 9.61 7.65 1.61
CA ALA A 19 9.14 6.80 2.71
C ALA A 19 9.22 5.31 2.40
N LEU A 20 9.07 4.93 1.13
CA LEU A 20 8.99 3.53 0.73
C LEU A 20 10.01 3.13 -0.33
N MET A 21 10.02 3.84 -1.46
CA MET A 21 10.79 3.38 -2.62
C MET A 21 12.29 3.39 -2.39
N GLU A 22 12.83 4.45 -1.83
CA GLU A 22 14.26 4.54 -1.57
C GLU A 22 14.73 3.56 -0.50
N PRO A 23 14.06 3.45 0.67
CA PRO A 23 14.43 2.41 1.63
C PRO A 23 14.33 1.00 1.07
N ALA A 24 13.32 0.72 0.25
CA ALA A 24 13.13 -0.61 -0.33
C ALA A 24 14.26 -0.98 -1.30
N LYS A 25 14.80 -0.02 -2.04
CA LYS A 25 15.92 -0.30 -2.96
C LYS A 25 17.16 -0.78 -2.24
N GLU A 26 17.34 -0.39 -0.99
CA GLU A 26 18.51 -0.76 -0.20
C GLU A 26 18.28 -2.00 0.64
N ASN A 27 17.10 -2.61 0.57
CA ASN A 27 16.74 -3.78 1.36
C ASN A 27 16.32 -4.93 0.46
N ALA A 28 17.18 -5.95 0.38
CA ALA A 28 16.91 -7.12 -0.47
C ALA A 28 15.73 -7.97 0.02
N ASP A 29 15.26 -7.74 1.25
CA ASP A 29 14.15 -8.51 1.83
C ASP A 29 12.78 -7.99 1.45
N VAL A 30 12.70 -6.87 0.75
CA VAL A 30 11.42 -6.29 0.31
C VAL A 30 11.49 -5.86 -1.15
N ILE A 31 10.33 -5.91 -1.81
CA ILE A 31 10.20 -5.43 -3.19
C ILE A 31 8.84 -4.74 -3.33
N VAL A 32 8.82 -3.56 -3.96
CA VAL A 32 7.56 -2.90 -4.29
C VAL A 32 7.14 -3.42 -5.66
N ALA A 33 6.12 -4.26 -5.66
CA ALA A 33 5.75 -5.07 -6.82
C ALA A 33 4.54 -4.55 -7.58
N ALA A 34 3.69 -3.74 -6.96
CA ALA A 34 2.45 -3.30 -7.60
C ALA A 34 2.05 -1.91 -7.14
N ILE A 35 1.30 -1.22 -8.00
CA ILE A 35 0.74 0.10 -7.72
C ILE A 35 -0.61 0.24 -8.41
N ALA A 36 -1.50 1.01 -7.79
CA ALA A 36 -2.67 1.56 -8.45
C ALA A 36 -2.84 3.01 -8.00
N ALA A 37 -3.32 3.87 -8.88
CA ALA A 37 -3.65 5.24 -8.56
C ALA A 37 -4.97 5.60 -9.22
N ARG A 38 -5.60 6.67 -8.75
CA ARG A 38 -6.86 7.14 -9.36
C ARG A 38 -6.68 7.49 -10.82
N ASP A 39 -5.51 8.01 -11.17
CA ASP A 39 -5.13 8.33 -12.54
C ASP A 39 -4.16 7.25 -13.04
N ARG A 40 -4.60 6.42 -13.99
CA ARG A 40 -3.80 5.32 -14.54
C ARG A 40 -2.51 5.82 -15.18
N ILE A 41 -2.54 6.96 -15.85
CA ILE A 41 -1.35 7.53 -16.48
C ILE A 41 -0.31 7.87 -15.43
N ARG A 42 -0.75 8.48 -14.32
CA ARG A 42 0.14 8.81 -13.21
C ARG A 42 0.71 7.56 -12.56
N ALA A 43 -0.10 6.52 -12.39
CA ALA A 43 0.37 5.25 -11.85
C ALA A 43 1.43 4.64 -12.75
N GLN A 44 1.22 4.68 -14.08
CA GLN A 44 2.18 4.13 -15.03
C GLN A 44 3.48 4.92 -15.01
N GLN A 45 3.42 6.25 -14.96
CA GLN A 45 4.62 7.09 -14.87
C GLN A 45 5.42 6.80 -13.60
N PHE A 46 4.73 6.64 -12.48
CA PHE A 46 5.36 6.32 -11.22
C PHE A 46 6.02 4.94 -11.29
N ALA A 47 5.33 3.95 -11.85
CA ALA A 47 5.85 2.60 -11.99
C ALA A 47 7.08 2.55 -12.90
N ASP A 48 7.04 3.30 -14.01
CA ASP A 48 8.18 3.36 -14.93
C ASP A 48 9.40 4.01 -14.28
N HIS A 49 9.18 5.07 -13.51
CA HIS A 49 10.24 5.78 -12.83
C HIS A 49 10.88 4.93 -11.71
N HIS A 50 10.06 4.16 -11.00
CA HIS A 50 10.51 3.37 -9.85
C HIS A 50 10.62 1.88 -10.14
N GLN A 51 10.38 1.46 -11.39
CA GLN A 51 10.54 0.06 -11.82
C GLN A 51 9.60 -0.89 -11.07
N ILE A 52 8.32 -0.50 -10.98
CA ILE A 52 7.27 -1.35 -10.43
C ILE A 52 6.64 -2.16 -11.56
N ASP A 53 6.60 -3.48 -11.42
CA ASP A 53 6.20 -4.37 -12.52
C ASP A 53 4.70 -4.36 -12.81
N SER A 54 3.85 -4.26 -11.79
CA SER A 54 2.41 -4.41 -11.96
C SER A 54 1.70 -3.09 -11.69
N VAL A 55 0.90 -2.64 -12.66
CA VAL A 55 0.08 -1.44 -12.54
C VAL A 55 -1.37 -1.85 -12.69
N TYR A 56 -2.16 -1.60 -11.65
CA TYR A 56 -3.59 -1.92 -11.64
C TYR A 56 -4.44 -0.66 -11.84
N ASN A 57 -5.68 -0.84 -12.26
CA ASN A 57 -6.62 0.27 -12.48
C ASN A 57 -7.29 0.75 -11.19
N HIS A 58 -7.39 -0.13 -10.20
CA HIS A 58 -8.13 0.17 -8.96
C HIS A 58 -7.36 -0.32 -7.75
N TYR A 59 -7.53 0.38 -6.62
CA TYR A 59 -6.92 -0.02 -5.36
C TYR A 59 -7.34 -1.43 -4.94
N ASP A 60 -8.61 -1.78 -5.17
CA ASP A 60 -9.11 -3.11 -4.81
C ASP A 60 -8.36 -4.23 -5.53
N ASP A 61 -7.91 -3.98 -6.75
CA ASP A 61 -7.14 -4.97 -7.52
C ASP A 61 -5.77 -5.23 -6.88
N VAL A 62 -5.13 -4.18 -6.37
CA VAL A 62 -3.87 -4.34 -5.63
C VAL A 62 -4.10 -5.17 -4.37
N ILE A 63 -5.14 -4.84 -3.62
CA ILE A 63 -5.47 -5.55 -2.38
C ILE A 63 -5.79 -7.02 -2.64
N ALA A 64 -6.43 -7.32 -3.77
CA ALA A 64 -6.82 -8.69 -4.14
C ALA A 64 -5.66 -9.53 -4.72
N ASP A 65 -4.51 -8.93 -4.99
CA ASP A 65 -3.37 -9.65 -5.57
C ASP A 65 -2.75 -10.59 -4.53
N ASP A 66 -2.95 -11.88 -4.71
CA ASP A 66 -2.47 -12.91 -3.77
C ASP A 66 -0.95 -12.98 -3.67
N SER A 67 -0.23 -12.43 -4.64
CA SER A 67 1.23 -12.42 -4.60
C SER A 67 1.81 -11.35 -3.69
N LEU A 68 0.98 -10.43 -3.18
CA LEU A 68 1.41 -9.36 -2.31
C LEU A 68 1.23 -9.73 -0.85
N ASP A 69 2.22 -9.37 -0.04
CA ASP A 69 2.22 -9.64 1.41
C ASP A 69 1.81 -8.43 2.22
N VAL A 70 2.13 -7.24 1.73
CA VAL A 70 1.97 -5.97 2.46
C VAL A 70 1.33 -4.94 1.55
N ILE A 71 0.41 -4.17 2.11
CA ILE A 71 -0.19 -3.02 1.43
C ILE A 71 0.32 -1.75 2.11
N TYR A 72 0.93 -0.86 1.33
CA TYR A 72 1.34 0.45 1.78
C TYR A 72 0.23 1.44 1.46
N ASN A 73 -0.28 2.11 2.49
CA ASN A 73 -1.42 3.02 2.36
C ASN A 73 -1.04 4.46 2.68
N PRO A 74 -0.55 5.23 1.69
CA PRO A 74 -0.25 6.66 1.86
C PRO A 74 -1.41 7.54 1.42
N LEU A 75 -2.61 6.99 1.28
CA LEU A 75 -3.78 7.73 0.80
C LEU A 75 -4.15 8.85 1.76
N PRO A 76 -4.91 9.86 1.29
CA PRO A 76 -5.43 10.88 2.19
C PRO A 76 -6.16 10.25 3.37
N ILE A 77 -6.11 10.91 4.51
CA ILE A 77 -6.65 10.38 5.76
C ILE A 77 -8.11 9.93 5.63
N SER A 78 -8.89 10.59 4.76
CA SER A 78 -10.29 10.23 4.52
C SER A 78 -10.46 8.84 3.91
N HIS A 79 -9.42 8.26 3.34
CA HIS A 79 -9.44 6.93 2.74
C HIS A 79 -8.68 5.88 3.55
N HIS A 80 -8.02 6.26 4.63
CA HIS A 80 -7.22 5.33 5.43
C HIS A 80 -8.05 4.19 5.98
N LEU A 81 -9.20 4.49 6.61
CA LEU A 81 -10.02 3.45 7.23
C LEU A 81 -10.48 2.42 6.20
N GLU A 82 -11.08 2.88 5.11
CA GLU A 82 -11.67 2.00 4.11
C GLU A 82 -10.65 1.00 3.57
N TYR A 83 -9.53 1.48 3.09
CA TYR A 83 -8.57 0.62 2.42
C TYR A 83 -7.69 -0.16 3.39
N THR A 84 -7.44 0.36 4.58
CA THR A 84 -6.75 -0.39 5.62
C THR A 84 -7.58 -1.60 6.05
N VAL A 85 -8.88 -1.41 6.28
CA VAL A 85 -9.79 -2.51 6.67
C VAL A 85 -9.86 -3.55 5.56
N LYS A 86 -10.03 -3.11 4.30
CA LYS A 86 -10.06 -4.04 3.17
C LYS A 86 -8.80 -4.88 3.07
N ALA A 87 -7.63 -4.26 3.24
CA ALA A 87 -6.36 -4.98 3.14
C ALA A 87 -6.18 -5.97 4.30
N LEU A 88 -6.52 -5.57 5.51
CA LEU A 88 -6.44 -6.47 6.66
C LEU A 88 -7.37 -7.67 6.50
N ARG A 89 -8.58 -7.46 6.02
CA ARG A 89 -9.54 -8.55 5.78
C ARG A 89 -9.12 -9.47 4.65
N ALA A 90 -8.31 -8.97 3.73
CA ALA A 90 -7.73 -9.78 2.66
C ALA A 90 -6.51 -10.60 3.14
N GLY A 91 -6.17 -10.50 4.41
CA GLY A 91 -5.06 -11.25 5.00
C GLY A 91 -3.70 -10.60 4.81
N LYS A 92 -3.66 -9.32 4.45
CA LYS A 92 -2.42 -8.60 4.19
C LYS A 92 -1.98 -7.81 5.41
N HIS A 93 -0.68 -7.65 5.56
CA HIS A 93 -0.14 -6.66 6.49
C HIS A 93 -0.32 -5.26 5.90
N VAL A 94 -0.48 -4.26 6.74
CA VAL A 94 -0.70 -2.89 6.27
C VAL A 94 0.29 -1.94 6.93
N LEU A 95 0.91 -1.10 6.10
CA LEU A 95 1.75 -0.01 6.54
C LEU A 95 1.05 1.29 6.16
N CYS A 96 0.52 2.00 7.16
CA CYS A 96 -0.15 3.28 6.96
C CYS A 96 0.81 4.43 7.24
N GLU A 97 0.70 5.49 6.45
CA GLU A 97 1.42 6.71 6.74
C GLU A 97 0.78 7.44 7.93
N LYS A 98 1.45 8.51 8.37
CA LYS A 98 1.02 9.32 9.50
C LYS A 98 -0.45 9.74 9.37
N SER A 99 -1.05 10.11 10.47
CA SER A 99 -2.48 10.42 10.55
C SER A 99 -3.32 9.18 10.27
N PHE A 100 -3.13 8.20 11.14
CA PHE A 100 -3.67 6.85 11.07
C PHE A 100 -5.17 6.81 10.80
N ALA A 101 -5.94 7.72 11.40
CA ALA A 101 -7.39 7.75 11.24
C ALA A 101 -7.90 9.17 11.41
N LEU A 102 -9.13 9.42 10.93
CA LEU A 102 -9.77 10.74 11.07
C LEU A 102 -10.13 11.05 12.52
N ASN A 103 -10.46 10.02 13.32
CA ASN A 103 -10.86 10.18 14.70
C ASN A 103 -10.64 8.89 15.47
N ALA A 104 -10.87 8.94 16.79
CA ALA A 104 -10.66 7.78 17.66
C ALA A 104 -11.52 6.58 17.28
N ARG A 105 -12.74 6.82 16.80
CA ARG A 105 -13.63 5.74 16.39
C ARG A 105 -13.06 4.95 15.22
N GLU A 106 -12.53 5.64 14.22
CA GLU A 106 -11.93 4.97 13.08
C GLU A 106 -10.67 4.21 13.48
N ALA A 107 -9.88 4.78 14.39
CA ALA A 107 -8.70 4.09 14.92
C ALA A 107 -9.09 2.80 15.65
N GLU A 108 -10.18 2.82 16.43
CA GLU A 108 -10.68 1.63 17.10
C GLU A 108 -11.14 0.57 16.11
N GLU A 109 -11.83 0.97 15.03
CA GLU A 109 -12.25 0.03 13.99
C GLU A 109 -11.06 -0.63 13.33
N MET A 110 -10.01 0.13 13.01
CA MET A 110 -8.80 -0.43 12.43
C MET A 110 -8.13 -1.41 13.38
N HIS A 111 -8.06 -1.07 14.65
CA HIS A 111 -7.47 -1.94 15.66
C HIS A 111 -8.25 -3.24 15.79
N ASP A 112 -9.59 -3.16 15.85
CA ASP A 112 -10.46 -4.33 15.99
C ASP A 112 -10.30 -5.27 14.80
N VAL A 113 -10.26 -4.73 13.58
CA VAL A 113 -10.08 -5.54 12.37
C VAL A 113 -8.70 -6.21 12.39
N ALA A 114 -7.66 -5.52 12.84
CA ALA A 114 -6.32 -6.10 12.92
C ALA A 114 -6.23 -7.25 13.92
N GLN A 115 -7.13 -7.30 14.91
CA GLN A 115 -7.17 -8.38 15.90
C GLN A 115 -7.96 -9.62 15.45
N GLU A 116 -8.69 -9.51 14.33
CA GLU A 116 -9.47 -10.63 13.79
C GLU A 116 -8.62 -11.84 13.41
#